data_c6fe0cc5eacb18a40030b901140dd55b
#
_entry.id   c6fe0cc5eacb18a40030b901140dd55b
#
_cell.length_a   1.000
_cell.length_b   1.000
_cell.length_c   1.000
_cell.angle_alpha   90.00
_cell.angle_beta   90.00
_cell.angle_gamma   90.00
#
_symmetry.space_group_name_H-M   'P 1'
#
loop_
_entity.id
_entity.type
_entity.pdbx_description
1 polymer ?
#
loop_
_entity_poly.entity_id
_entity_poly.type
_entity_poly.pdbx_seq_one_letter_code
_entity_poly.pdbx_strand_id
1 'polypeptide(L)'
;MSESVRTGIIEPDVDDAPDPIVGDQAVVILSGLSGGGKTAAAKLFEDLGYTVVDNLPGELLGGLAELVTSDRQRFARVAIVLDVRAGDAPMALAAMRGALEGRGIEPRVVFLEASDDVLIRRFSETRHRHPLGDGRGIASSIARERRILDPVRQEADVIIDTSDLSLRQLRERLFAQLATTTRPDQLAVQLISFGFKFGIPLEADLVFDVRFISNPYYIPELRPRSGLTDEVRQYVLDQPLSSRFLDLLREFFRFTVPAYISEGKTRLTIAIGCTGGYHRSIVIAEELAGWLREQDHGPVAVFHRELDRG
;
A
#
# COMPACT_ATOMS: atom_id res chain seq x y z
N MET A 1 -48.09 17.92 46.25
CA MET A 1 -48.17 17.49 44.80
C MET A 1 -47.02 18.18 44.11
N SER A 2 -45.97 17.44 43.87
CA SER A 2 -44.72 17.93 43.29
C SER A 2 -44.45 17.04 42.03
N GLU A 3 -44.68 17.62 40.87
CA GLU A 3 -44.36 16.97 39.58
C GLU A 3 -42.87 17.16 39.27
N SER A 4 -42.13 16.07 39.25
CA SER A 4 -40.75 16.02 38.80
C SER A 4 -40.73 15.85 37.30
N VAL A 5 -40.27 16.86 36.58
CA VAL A 5 -39.96 16.84 35.15
C VAL A 5 -38.71 15.96 34.93
N ARG A 6 -38.87 14.81 34.29
CA ARG A 6 -37.77 13.98 33.81
C ARG A 6 -37.30 14.55 32.46
N THR A 7 -36.11 15.10 32.47
CA THR A 7 -35.38 15.49 31.27
C THR A 7 -34.84 14.20 30.62
N GLY A 8 -35.47 13.75 29.53
CA GLY A 8 -34.95 12.64 28.73
C GLY A 8 -33.78 13.13 27.89
N ILE A 9 -32.59 12.65 28.22
CA ILE A 9 -31.44 12.73 27.33
C ILE A 9 -31.68 11.67 26.26
N ILE A 10 -31.94 12.10 25.01
CA ILE A 10 -31.96 11.24 23.83
C ILE A 10 -30.50 11.01 23.50
N GLU A 11 -29.99 9.81 23.79
CA GLU A 11 -28.72 9.33 23.22
C GLU A 11 -28.94 9.17 21.71
N PRO A 12 -28.01 9.66 20.85
CA PRO A 12 -28.12 9.41 19.43
C PRO A 12 -27.91 7.91 19.17
N ASP A 13 -28.86 7.35 18.43
CA ASP A 13 -28.85 5.97 17.94
C ASP A 13 -27.58 5.74 17.09
N VAL A 14 -26.67 4.90 17.57
CA VAL A 14 -25.37 4.63 16.96
C VAL A 14 -25.49 3.60 15.82
N ASP A 15 -26.70 3.21 15.45
CA ASP A 15 -26.98 2.10 14.51
C ASP A 15 -27.32 2.54 13.08
N ASP A 16 -27.15 3.81 12.71
CA ASP A 16 -27.45 4.27 11.33
C ASP A 16 -26.19 4.79 10.59
N ALA A 17 -25.04 4.14 10.81
CA ALA A 17 -23.96 4.24 9.84
C ALA A 17 -24.33 3.34 8.65
N PRO A 18 -24.39 3.86 7.39
CA PRO A 18 -24.65 3.01 6.24
C PRO A 18 -23.60 1.89 6.24
N ASP A 19 -24.10 0.64 6.18
CA ASP A 19 -23.24 -0.52 5.95
C ASP A 19 -22.24 -0.18 4.85
N PRO A 20 -20.92 -0.35 5.09
CA PRO A 20 -19.95 -0.13 4.03
C PRO A 20 -20.38 -1.02 2.86
N ILE A 21 -20.65 -0.38 1.72
CA ILE A 21 -21.01 -1.06 0.47
C ILE A 21 -20.07 -2.27 0.37
N VAL A 22 -20.63 -3.46 0.48
CA VAL A 22 -19.92 -4.72 0.27
C VAL A 22 -19.57 -4.74 -1.22
N GLY A 23 -18.50 -4.01 -1.57
CA GLY A 23 -17.88 -4.08 -2.88
C GLY A 23 -17.35 -5.49 -3.07
N ASP A 24 -17.50 -6.01 -4.28
CA ASP A 24 -17.12 -7.36 -4.66
C ASP A 24 -15.76 -7.76 -4.08
N GLN A 25 -15.75 -8.87 -3.32
CA GLN A 25 -14.53 -9.42 -2.77
C GLN A 25 -13.57 -9.77 -3.92
N ALA A 26 -12.39 -9.16 -3.93
CA ALA A 26 -11.41 -9.34 -4.98
C ALA A 26 -10.44 -10.48 -4.63
N VAL A 27 -10.61 -11.65 -5.25
CA VAL A 27 -9.68 -12.78 -5.11
C VAL A 27 -8.90 -12.96 -6.40
N VAL A 28 -7.58 -12.95 -6.30
CA VAL A 28 -6.65 -13.18 -7.41
C VAL A 28 -5.85 -14.46 -7.15
N ILE A 29 -5.80 -15.34 -8.13
CA ILE A 29 -4.90 -16.50 -8.14
C ILE A 29 -3.75 -16.16 -9.06
N LEU A 30 -2.54 -16.00 -8.49
CA LEU A 30 -1.33 -15.65 -9.20
C LEU A 30 -0.50 -16.91 -9.46
N SER A 31 -0.34 -17.29 -10.70
CA SER A 31 0.53 -18.39 -11.11
C SER A 31 1.53 -17.95 -12.16
N GLY A 32 2.38 -18.85 -12.61
CA GLY A 32 3.34 -18.58 -13.67
C GLY A 32 4.68 -19.28 -13.47
N LEU A 33 5.55 -19.11 -14.46
CA LEU A 33 6.86 -19.75 -14.49
C LEU A 33 7.78 -19.29 -13.36
N SER A 34 8.63 -20.17 -12.90
CA SER A 34 9.72 -19.85 -11.97
C SER A 34 10.66 -18.83 -12.62
N GLY A 35 10.91 -17.71 -11.95
CA GLY A 35 11.60 -16.56 -12.55
C GLY A 35 10.70 -15.64 -13.40
N GLY A 36 9.41 -15.96 -13.57
CA GLY A 36 8.43 -15.17 -14.32
C GLY A 36 7.96 -13.88 -13.60
N GLY A 37 8.41 -13.65 -12.34
CA GLY A 37 8.09 -12.41 -11.61
C GLY A 37 7.01 -12.54 -10.53
N LYS A 38 6.57 -13.75 -10.17
CA LYS A 38 5.54 -13.99 -9.12
C LYS A 38 5.84 -13.27 -7.80
N THR A 39 7.08 -13.36 -7.30
CA THR A 39 7.47 -12.70 -6.04
C THR A 39 7.37 -11.19 -6.14
N ALA A 40 7.72 -10.60 -7.28
CA ALA A 40 7.57 -9.17 -7.50
C ALA A 40 6.08 -8.77 -7.55
N ALA A 41 5.27 -9.54 -8.27
CA ALA A 41 3.82 -9.33 -8.33
C ALA A 41 3.15 -9.50 -6.96
N ALA A 42 3.55 -10.50 -6.17
CA ALA A 42 3.07 -10.70 -4.80
C ALA A 42 3.30 -9.46 -3.93
N LYS A 43 4.51 -8.88 -3.95
CA LYS A 43 4.81 -7.62 -3.25
C LYS A 43 3.97 -6.44 -3.76
N LEU A 44 3.73 -6.36 -5.07
CA LEU A 44 2.84 -5.34 -5.61
C LEU A 44 1.40 -5.51 -5.11
N PHE A 45 0.91 -6.74 -4.95
CA PHE A 45 -0.40 -7.01 -4.35
C PHE A 45 -0.45 -6.60 -2.87
N GLU A 46 0.62 -6.86 -2.08
CA GLU A 46 0.72 -6.37 -0.69
C GLU A 46 0.64 -4.84 -0.63
N ASP A 47 1.39 -4.14 -1.50
CA ASP A 47 1.36 -2.68 -1.61
C ASP A 47 -0.03 -2.13 -1.97
N LEU A 48 -0.87 -2.95 -2.62
CA LEU A 48 -2.26 -2.66 -3.00
C LEU A 48 -3.28 -2.99 -1.91
N GLY A 49 -2.82 -3.45 -0.76
CA GLY A 49 -3.66 -3.83 0.37
C GLY A 49 -4.33 -5.19 0.21
N TYR A 50 -3.77 -6.08 -0.64
CA TYR A 50 -4.18 -7.48 -0.67
C TYR A 50 -3.51 -8.27 0.46
N THR A 51 -4.27 -9.18 1.07
CA THR A 51 -3.67 -10.25 1.87
C THR A 51 -3.05 -11.27 0.92
N VAL A 52 -1.72 -11.37 0.92
CA VAL A 52 -1.01 -12.31 0.06
C VAL A 52 -0.79 -13.63 0.79
N VAL A 53 -1.17 -14.74 0.14
CA VAL A 53 -0.92 -16.10 0.62
C VAL A 53 -0.02 -16.79 -0.39
N ASP A 54 1.22 -17.05 0.00
CA ASP A 54 2.23 -17.68 -0.85
C ASP A 54 2.64 -19.04 -0.28
N ASN A 55 3.05 -19.93 -1.18
CA ASN A 55 3.63 -21.24 -0.83
C ASN A 55 2.71 -22.15 0.01
N LEU A 56 1.38 -22.09 -0.22
CA LEU A 56 0.42 -22.91 0.48
C LEU A 56 0.41 -24.35 -0.10
N PRO A 57 0.54 -25.40 0.73
CA PRO A 57 0.33 -26.78 0.30
C PRO A 57 -1.08 -26.99 -0.27
N GLY A 58 -1.19 -27.82 -1.33
CA GLY A 58 -2.46 -28.05 -2.04
C GLY A 58 -3.59 -28.53 -1.13
N GLU A 59 -3.28 -29.32 -0.11
CA GLU A 59 -4.24 -29.86 0.86
C GLU A 59 -4.91 -28.77 1.70
N LEU A 60 -4.29 -27.60 1.85
CA LEU A 60 -4.81 -26.48 2.65
C LEU A 60 -5.66 -25.50 1.83
N LEU A 61 -5.71 -25.65 0.51
CA LEU A 61 -6.46 -24.73 -0.36
C LEU A 61 -7.95 -24.68 -0.06
N GLY A 62 -8.56 -25.84 0.27
CA GLY A 62 -9.98 -25.91 0.67
C GLY A 62 -10.26 -25.10 1.94
N GLY A 63 -9.41 -25.25 2.97
CA GLY A 63 -9.52 -24.49 4.21
C GLY A 63 -9.28 -22.98 4.01
N LEU A 64 -8.40 -22.60 3.10
CA LEU A 64 -8.22 -21.19 2.73
C LEU A 64 -9.47 -20.61 2.06
N ALA A 65 -10.09 -21.34 1.14
CA ALA A 65 -11.35 -20.91 0.51
C ALA A 65 -12.46 -20.70 1.54
N GLU A 66 -12.57 -21.58 2.54
CA GLU A 66 -13.51 -21.42 3.66
C GLU A 66 -13.20 -20.17 4.49
N LEU A 67 -11.94 -19.93 4.84
CA LEU A 67 -11.51 -18.78 5.61
C LEU A 67 -11.81 -17.47 4.87
N VAL A 68 -11.45 -17.40 3.59
CA VAL A 68 -11.69 -16.23 2.73
C VAL A 68 -13.17 -15.89 2.61
N THR A 69 -14.04 -16.89 2.62
CA THR A 69 -15.49 -16.69 2.50
C THR A 69 -16.18 -16.40 3.83
N SER A 70 -15.63 -16.89 4.95
CA SER A 70 -16.23 -16.70 6.29
C SER A 70 -16.00 -15.32 6.88
N ASP A 71 -14.91 -14.64 6.51
CA ASP A 71 -14.57 -13.29 6.98
C ASP A 71 -14.26 -12.38 5.78
N ARG A 72 -15.32 -12.00 5.07
CA ARG A 72 -15.24 -11.17 3.87
C ARG A 72 -14.65 -9.78 4.13
N GLN A 73 -14.84 -9.24 5.31
CA GLN A 73 -14.28 -7.92 5.67
C GLN A 73 -12.76 -7.98 5.79
N ARG A 74 -12.23 -8.98 6.48
CA ARG A 74 -10.80 -9.19 6.66
C ARG A 74 -10.12 -9.60 5.35
N PHE A 75 -10.81 -10.39 4.53
CA PHE A 75 -10.32 -10.92 3.26
C PHE A 75 -11.01 -10.26 2.06
N ALA A 76 -11.32 -8.97 2.15
CA ALA A 76 -11.91 -8.21 1.04
C ALA A 76 -11.04 -8.26 -0.22
N ARG A 77 -9.71 -8.35 -0.05
CA ARG A 77 -8.73 -8.46 -1.14
C ARG A 77 -7.72 -9.55 -0.80
N VAL A 78 -7.65 -10.60 -1.61
CA VAL A 78 -6.73 -11.72 -1.39
C VAL A 78 -5.99 -12.05 -2.70
N ALA A 79 -4.68 -12.24 -2.62
CA ALA A 79 -3.87 -12.76 -3.70
C ALA A 79 -3.24 -14.10 -3.26
N ILE A 80 -3.54 -15.17 -3.98
CA ILE A 80 -3.06 -16.52 -3.67
C ILE A 80 -2.03 -16.90 -4.72
N VAL A 81 -0.79 -17.14 -4.28
CA VAL A 81 0.29 -17.54 -5.19
C VAL A 81 0.31 -19.06 -5.32
N LEU A 82 0.07 -19.55 -6.53
CA LEU A 82 0.10 -20.96 -6.88
C LEU A 82 1.39 -21.29 -7.63
N ASP A 83 2.28 -22.04 -6.97
CA ASP A 83 3.58 -22.47 -7.54
C ASP A 83 3.52 -23.94 -8.03
N VAL A 84 4.36 -24.28 -8.98
CA VAL A 84 4.56 -25.67 -9.47
C VAL A 84 4.98 -26.64 -8.35
N ARG A 85 5.53 -26.14 -7.25
CA ARG A 85 5.89 -26.91 -6.05
C ARG A 85 4.70 -27.44 -5.26
N ALA A 86 3.51 -26.90 -5.48
CA ALA A 86 2.30 -27.31 -4.76
C ALA A 86 1.76 -28.70 -5.19
N GLY A 87 2.58 -29.49 -5.89
CA GLY A 87 2.22 -30.82 -6.41
C GLY A 87 1.62 -30.74 -7.82
N ASP A 88 0.35 -31.01 -7.98
CA ASP A 88 -0.36 -30.87 -9.25
C ASP A 88 -1.00 -29.48 -9.34
N ALA A 89 -0.28 -28.52 -9.91
CA ALA A 89 -0.73 -27.13 -10.03
C ALA A 89 -2.07 -26.98 -10.80
N PRO A 90 -2.34 -27.70 -11.91
CA PRO A 90 -3.63 -27.67 -12.56
C PRO A 90 -4.78 -28.15 -11.66
N MET A 91 -4.59 -29.24 -10.94
CA MET A 91 -5.60 -29.77 -10.02
C MET A 91 -5.82 -28.85 -8.82
N ALA A 92 -4.75 -28.23 -8.32
CA ALA A 92 -4.81 -27.24 -7.25
C ALA A 92 -5.58 -25.99 -7.69
N LEU A 93 -5.36 -25.50 -8.92
CA LEU A 93 -6.12 -24.37 -9.49
C LEU A 93 -7.61 -24.72 -9.61
N ALA A 94 -7.95 -25.85 -10.21
CA ALA A 94 -9.33 -26.28 -10.38
C ALA A 94 -10.06 -26.44 -9.04
N ALA A 95 -9.39 -27.03 -8.04
CA ALA A 95 -9.96 -27.21 -6.70
C ALA A 95 -10.22 -25.87 -6.00
N MET A 96 -9.26 -24.92 -6.07
CA MET A 96 -9.39 -23.59 -5.48
C MET A 96 -10.50 -22.80 -6.18
N ARG A 97 -10.49 -22.76 -7.51
CA ARG A 97 -11.49 -22.07 -8.31
C ARG A 97 -12.90 -22.60 -8.00
N GLY A 98 -13.09 -23.90 -8.05
CA GLY A 98 -14.38 -24.53 -7.73
C GLY A 98 -14.83 -24.28 -6.28
N ALA A 99 -13.93 -24.25 -5.31
CA ALA A 99 -14.26 -23.96 -3.93
C ALA A 99 -14.71 -22.50 -3.71
N LEU A 100 -14.13 -21.54 -4.43
CA LEU A 100 -14.50 -20.12 -4.38
C LEU A 100 -15.79 -19.86 -5.15
N GLU A 101 -15.91 -20.38 -6.38
CA GLU A 101 -17.10 -20.22 -7.24
C GLU A 101 -18.35 -20.84 -6.59
N GLY A 102 -18.20 -22.01 -5.95
CA GLY A 102 -19.27 -22.64 -5.19
C GLY A 102 -19.78 -21.82 -4.00
N ARG A 103 -19.08 -20.75 -3.63
CA ARG A 103 -19.43 -19.78 -2.57
C ARG A 103 -19.73 -18.38 -3.12
N GLY A 104 -19.87 -18.25 -4.44
CA GLY A 104 -20.21 -17.00 -5.12
C GLY A 104 -19.05 -16.01 -5.26
N ILE A 105 -17.81 -16.48 -5.23
CA ILE A 105 -16.62 -15.68 -5.47
C ILE A 105 -15.99 -16.14 -6.77
N GLU A 106 -15.90 -15.26 -7.76
CA GLU A 106 -15.18 -15.49 -9.01
C GLU A 106 -13.72 -15.04 -8.89
N PRO A 107 -12.76 -15.97 -8.68
CA PRO A 107 -11.37 -15.60 -8.60
C PRO A 107 -10.82 -15.26 -9.98
N ARG A 108 -9.96 -14.25 -10.05
CA ARG A 108 -9.26 -13.90 -11.29
C ARG A 108 -7.92 -14.59 -11.34
N VAL A 109 -7.66 -15.36 -12.38
CA VAL A 109 -6.40 -16.09 -12.57
C VAL A 109 -5.44 -15.27 -13.42
N VAL A 110 -4.28 -14.93 -12.83
CA VAL A 110 -3.21 -14.19 -13.50
C VAL A 110 -2.02 -15.12 -13.68
N PHE A 111 -1.55 -15.27 -14.91
CA PHE A 111 -0.38 -16.09 -15.24
C PHE A 111 0.78 -15.20 -15.69
N LEU A 112 1.93 -15.33 -15.01
CA LEU A 112 3.15 -14.62 -15.34
C LEU A 112 4.13 -15.52 -16.09
N GLU A 113 4.59 -15.06 -17.24
CA GLU A 113 5.60 -15.76 -18.02
C GLU A 113 6.73 -14.82 -18.46
N ALA A 114 7.79 -15.42 -18.99
CA ALA A 114 8.86 -14.71 -19.69
C ALA A 114 9.48 -15.65 -20.71
N SER A 115 10.23 -15.12 -21.68
CA SER A 115 10.98 -15.91 -22.65
C SER A 115 12.04 -16.77 -21.97
N ASP A 116 12.40 -17.88 -22.59
CA ASP A 116 13.37 -18.83 -22.04
C ASP A 116 14.74 -18.17 -21.81
N ASP A 117 15.18 -17.31 -22.72
CA ASP A 117 16.44 -16.57 -22.59
C ASP A 117 16.45 -15.65 -21.36
N VAL A 118 15.32 -14.99 -21.10
CA VAL A 118 15.16 -14.13 -19.92
C VAL A 118 15.12 -14.95 -18.65
N LEU A 119 14.41 -16.07 -18.63
CA LEU A 119 14.37 -16.98 -17.48
C LEU A 119 15.75 -17.55 -17.17
N ILE A 120 16.48 -18.05 -18.17
CA ILE A 120 17.84 -18.56 -18.01
C ILE A 120 18.75 -17.48 -17.41
N ARG A 121 18.70 -16.25 -17.95
CA ARG A 121 19.47 -15.11 -17.42
C ARG A 121 19.14 -14.83 -15.96
N ARG A 122 17.84 -14.71 -15.60
CA ARG A 122 17.38 -14.44 -14.22
C ARG A 122 17.86 -15.52 -13.24
N PHE A 123 17.81 -16.79 -13.63
CA PHE A 123 18.34 -17.89 -12.81
C PHE A 123 19.87 -17.83 -12.65
N SER A 124 20.59 -17.44 -13.71
CA SER A 124 22.05 -17.29 -13.65
C SER A 124 22.48 -16.15 -12.73
N GLU A 125 21.76 -15.04 -12.73
CA GLU A 125 22.03 -13.87 -11.88
C GLU A 125 21.73 -14.14 -10.40
N THR A 126 20.60 -14.80 -10.09
CA THR A 126 20.17 -15.05 -8.72
C THR A 126 20.84 -16.26 -8.06
N ARG A 127 21.49 -17.12 -8.83
CA ARG A 127 22.10 -18.40 -8.38
C ARG A 127 21.13 -19.34 -7.66
N HIS A 128 19.82 -19.16 -7.85
CA HIS A 128 18.81 -20.04 -7.28
C HIS A 128 18.68 -21.32 -8.10
N ARG A 129 18.42 -22.43 -7.41
CA ARG A 129 18.12 -23.70 -8.11
C ARG A 129 16.69 -23.67 -8.61
N HIS A 130 16.49 -24.11 -9.85
CA HIS A 130 15.14 -24.26 -10.39
C HIS A 130 14.35 -25.30 -9.57
N PRO A 131 13.05 -25.05 -9.24
CA PRO A 131 12.23 -25.99 -8.46
C PRO A 131 12.19 -27.40 -9.01
N LEU A 132 12.15 -27.52 -10.34
CA LEU A 132 12.16 -28.80 -11.06
C LEU A 132 13.57 -29.24 -11.54
N GLY A 133 14.63 -28.68 -10.96
CA GLY A 133 16.01 -28.98 -11.34
C GLY A 133 16.37 -30.43 -11.04
N ASP A 134 16.67 -31.20 -12.09
CA ASP A 134 17.05 -32.63 -12.06
C ASP A 134 18.51 -32.89 -12.50
N GLY A 135 19.31 -31.83 -12.60
CA GLY A 135 20.72 -31.92 -13.05
C GLY A 135 20.91 -31.89 -14.59
N ARG A 136 19.84 -31.87 -15.38
CA ARG A 136 19.89 -31.83 -16.84
C ARG A 136 20.04 -30.42 -17.43
N GLY A 137 20.20 -29.41 -16.57
CA GLY A 137 20.36 -28.02 -16.95
C GLY A 137 19.07 -27.21 -16.84
N ILE A 138 19.27 -25.88 -16.77
CA ILE A 138 18.17 -24.93 -16.50
C ILE A 138 17.15 -24.89 -17.64
N ALA A 139 17.59 -24.93 -18.89
CA ALA A 139 16.69 -24.90 -20.05
C ALA A 139 15.74 -26.13 -20.08
N SER A 140 16.24 -27.32 -19.72
CA SER A 140 15.40 -28.52 -19.59
C SER A 140 14.36 -28.40 -18.51
N SER A 141 14.74 -27.81 -17.37
CA SER A 141 13.83 -27.55 -16.24
C SER A 141 12.72 -26.56 -16.60
N ILE A 142 13.05 -25.48 -17.30
CA ILE A 142 12.09 -24.49 -17.82
C ILE A 142 11.11 -25.14 -18.80
N ALA A 143 11.62 -25.89 -19.79
CA ALA A 143 10.78 -26.57 -20.76
C ALA A 143 9.83 -27.60 -20.11
N ARG A 144 10.27 -28.26 -19.03
CA ARG A 144 9.43 -29.16 -18.24
C ARG A 144 8.36 -28.40 -17.46
N GLU A 145 8.72 -27.28 -16.84
CA GLU A 145 7.78 -26.44 -16.10
C GLU A 145 6.68 -25.88 -16.99
N ARG A 146 7.03 -25.38 -18.19
CA ARG A 146 6.05 -24.92 -19.19
C ARG A 146 5.00 -25.99 -19.48
N ARG A 147 5.43 -27.23 -19.72
CA ARG A 147 4.51 -28.35 -20.02
C ARG A 147 3.59 -28.65 -18.82
N ILE A 148 4.09 -28.58 -17.59
CA ILE A 148 3.29 -28.81 -16.38
C ILE A 148 2.28 -27.70 -16.18
N LEU A 149 2.68 -26.44 -16.42
CA LEU A 149 1.84 -25.26 -16.19
C LEU A 149 1.00 -24.85 -17.40
N ASP A 150 1.13 -25.52 -18.56
CA ASP A 150 0.35 -25.19 -19.74
C ASP A 150 -1.17 -25.22 -19.50
N PRO A 151 -1.74 -26.21 -18.79
CA PRO A 151 -3.17 -26.18 -18.45
C PRO A 151 -3.54 -24.96 -17.57
N VAL A 152 -2.70 -24.57 -16.62
CA VAL A 152 -2.93 -23.38 -15.78
C VAL A 152 -2.90 -22.11 -16.62
N ARG A 153 -1.96 -22.05 -17.59
CA ARG A 153 -1.84 -20.94 -18.53
C ARG A 153 -3.08 -20.79 -19.42
N GLN A 154 -3.64 -21.92 -19.88
CA GLN A 154 -4.85 -21.93 -20.71
C GLN A 154 -6.12 -21.49 -19.95
N GLU A 155 -6.19 -21.74 -18.65
CA GLU A 155 -7.28 -21.32 -17.78
C GLU A 155 -7.11 -19.90 -17.21
N ALA A 156 -5.97 -19.23 -17.51
CA ALA A 156 -5.72 -17.89 -16.99
C ALA A 156 -6.58 -16.83 -17.69
N ASP A 157 -7.22 -15.98 -16.89
CA ASP A 157 -8.00 -14.82 -17.38
C ASP A 157 -7.08 -13.71 -17.91
N VAL A 158 -5.85 -13.65 -17.37
CA VAL A 158 -4.83 -12.66 -17.74
C VAL A 158 -3.47 -13.35 -17.86
N ILE A 159 -2.80 -13.17 -18.99
CA ILE A 159 -1.42 -13.60 -19.18
C ILE A 159 -0.54 -12.37 -19.36
N ILE A 160 0.52 -12.28 -18.57
CA ILE A 160 1.48 -11.17 -18.62
C ILE A 160 2.87 -11.73 -18.94
N ASP A 161 3.38 -11.39 -20.12
CA ASP A 161 4.79 -11.59 -20.45
C ASP A 161 5.63 -10.48 -19.79
N THR A 162 6.53 -10.92 -18.90
CA THR A 162 7.39 -10.03 -18.12
C THR A 162 8.80 -9.91 -18.69
N SER A 163 9.06 -10.42 -19.90
CA SER A 163 10.40 -10.49 -20.49
C SER A 163 11.10 -9.14 -20.51
N ASP A 164 10.39 -8.10 -20.94
CA ASP A 164 10.91 -6.75 -21.13
C ASP A 164 10.28 -5.72 -20.17
N LEU A 165 9.61 -6.20 -19.11
CA LEU A 165 8.95 -5.31 -18.16
C LEU A 165 9.86 -4.91 -17.00
N SER A 166 9.92 -3.61 -16.72
CA SER A 166 10.32 -3.08 -15.41
C SER A 166 9.25 -3.39 -14.35
N LEU A 167 9.62 -3.30 -13.06
CA LEU A 167 8.65 -3.46 -11.96
C LEU A 167 7.48 -2.47 -12.07
N ARG A 168 7.74 -1.25 -12.49
CA ARG A 168 6.73 -0.23 -12.74
C ARG A 168 5.74 -0.68 -13.82
N GLN A 169 6.23 -1.14 -14.97
CA GLN A 169 5.37 -1.60 -16.07
C GLN A 169 4.58 -2.86 -15.70
N LEU A 170 5.16 -3.77 -14.89
CA LEU A 170 4.42 -4.90 -14.34
C LEU A 170 3.28 -4.43 -13.45
N ARG A 171 3.53 -3.45 -12.57
CA ARG A 171 2.51 -2.84 -11.72
C ARG A 171 1.38 -2.22 -12.55
N GLU A 172 1.72 -1.38 -13.54
CA GLU A 172 0.75 -0.75 -14.45
C GLU A 172 -0.12 -1.79 -15.17
N ARG A 173 0.49 -2.88 -15.67
CA ARG A 173 -0.24 -3.96 -16.34
C ARG A 173 -1.15 -4.74 -15.41
N LEU A 174 -0.69 -5.09 -14.20
CA LEU A 174 -1.52 -5.76 -13.19
C LEU A 174 -2.74 -4.90 -12.83
N PHE A 175 -2.54 -3.60 -12.64
CA PHE A 175 -3.65 -2.68 -12.35
C PHE A 175 -4.66 -2.58 -13.50
N ALA A 176 -4.17 -2.36 -14.70
CA ALA A 176 -5.03 -2.23 -15.88
C ALA A 176 -5.93 -3.47 -16.10
N GLN A 177 -5.42 -4.65 -15.73
CA GLN A 177 -6.12 -5.90 -15.93
C GLN A 177 -7.07 -6.27 -14.77
N LEU A 178 -6.80 -5.81 -13.55
CA LEU A 178 -7.59 -6.20 -12.37
C LEU A 178 -8.77 -5.26 -12.09
N ALA A 179 -8.87 -4.14 -12.81
CA ALA A 179 -9.96 -3.15 -12.69
C ALA A 179 -10.35 -2.83 -11.22
N THR A 180 -9.35 -2.79 -10.34
CA THR A 180 -9.58 -2.46 -8.93
C THR A 180 -9.79 -0.96 -8.76
N THR A 181 -10.69 -0.57 -7.88
CA THR A 181 -11.00 0.83 -7.54
C THR A 181 -9.83 1.60 -6.94
N THR A 182 -8.73 0.93 -6.65
CA THR A 182 -7.48 1.56 -6.16
C THR A 182 -6.69 2.07 -7.36
N ARG A 183 -6.54 3.37 -7.50
CA ARG A 183 -5.77 3.99 -8.57
C ARG A 183 -4.29 3.61 -8.44
N PRO A 184 -3.65 3.07 -9.51
CA PRO A 184 -2.23 2.69 -9.50
C PRO A 184 -1.27 3.85 -9.33
N ASP A 185 -1.77 5.05 -9.56
CA ASP A 185 -1.08 6.34 -9.56
C ASP A 185 -1.20 7.10 -8.22
N GLN A 186 -1.62 6.42 -7.15
CA GLN A 186 -1.71 7.05 -5.83
C GLN A 186 -0.45 6.85 -5.00
N LEU A 187 0.05 7.96 -4.44
CA LEU A 187 1.14 8.00 -3.49
C LEU A 187 0.58 8.31 -2.10
N ALA A 188 0.63 7.34 -1.18
CA ALA A 188 0.29 7.59 0.21
C ALA A 188 1.36 8.48 0.87
N VAL A 189 0.99 9.69 1.26
CA VAL A 189 1.90 10.63 1.91
C VAL A 189 1.64 10.65 3.41
N GLN A 190 2.68 10.44 4.21
CA GLN A 190 2.66 10.61 5.65
C GLN A 190 3.53 11.80 6.04
N LEU A 191 2.93 12.78 6.73
CA LEU A 191 3.67 13.87 7.34
C LEU A 191 3.88 13.59 8.82
N ILE A 192 5.11 13.79 9.31
CA ILE A 192 5.46 13.64 10.72
C ILE A 192 5.99 14.98 11.22
N SER A 193 5.31 15.64 12.14
CA SER A 193 5.91 16.76 12.88
C SER A 193 6.73 16.23 14.03
N PHE A 194 7.96 16.76 14.22
CA PHE A 194 8.86 16.27 15.24
C PHE A 194 9.74 17.38 15.87
N GLY A 195 10.31 17.06 17.04
CA GLY A 195 11.30 17.90 17.71
C GLY A 195 12.71 17.33 17.55
N PHE A 196 13.65 18.13 17.03
CA PHE A 196 15.04 17.72 16.88
C PHE A 196 15.68 17.26 18.20
N LYS A 197 15.26 17.81 19.34
CA LYS A 197 15.75 17.37 20.67
C LYS A 197 15.44 15.90 20.99
N PHE A 198 14.48 15.29 20.27
CA PHE A 198 14.09 13.90 20.47
C PHE A 198 14.55 12.97 19.31
N GLY A 199 15.39 13.48 18.43
CA GLY A 199 15.91 12.75 17.28
C GLY A 199 14.99 12.84 16.04
N ILE A 200 15.56 12.56 14.89
CA ILE A 200 14.86 12.52 13.59
C ILE A 200 14.09 11.20 13.49
N PRO A 201 12.84 11.18 12.95
CA PRO A 201 12.14 9.94 12.64
C PRO A 201 12.96 9.10 11.64
N LEU A 202 13.19 7.82 11.99
CA LEU A 202 14.01 6.92 11.16
C LEU A 202 13.33 6.52 9.86
N GLU A 203 12.01 6.56 9.84
CA GLU A 203 11.16 6.23 8.69
C GLU A 203 11.02 7.37 7.66
N ALA A 204 11.62 8.54 7.93
CA ALA A 204 11.48 9.70 7.06
C ALA A 204 12.31 9.58 5.77
N ASP A 205 11.65 9.67 4.62
CA ASP A 205 12.30 9.81 3.31
C ASP A 205 12.88 11.23 3.12
N LEU A 206 12.15 12.25 3.60
CA LEU A 206 12.53 13.66 3.50
C LEU A 206 12.41 14.33 4.86
N VAL A 207 13.38 15.17 5.21
CA VAL A 207 13.42 15.91 6.48
C VAL A 207 13.59 17.38 6.22
N PHE A 208 12.68 18.21 6.74
CA PHE A 208 12.72 19.66 6.64
C PHE A 208 12.86 20.29 8.03
N ASP A 209 13.83 21.19 8.15
CA ASP A 209 14.07 21.96 9.36
C ASP A 209 13.38 23.33 9.28
N VAL A 210 12.48 23.60 10.21
CA VAL A 210 11.75 24.88 10.29
C VAL A 210 12.16 25.74 11.49
N ARG A 211 13.36 25.53 12.07
CA ARG A 211 13.86 26.31 13.21
C ARG A 211 14.21 27.76 12.88
N PHE A 212 14.37 28.09 11.61
CA PHE A 212 14.58 29.46 11.16
C PHE A 212 13.34 30.37 11.30
N ILE A 213 12.14 29.79 11.45
CA ILE A 213 10.91 30.52 11.76
C ILE A 213 10.95 30.95 13.23
N SER A 214 10.49 32.17 13.54
CA SER A 214 10.46 32.68 14.91
C SER A 214 9.64 31.75 15.83
N ASN A 215 10.17 31.55 17.04
CA ASN A 215 9.65 30.50 17.92
C ASN A 215 8.53 31.06 18.84
N PRO A 216 7.29 30.55 18.71
CA PRO A 216 6.18 30.91 19.58
C PRO A 216 6.45 30.71 21.07
N TYR A 217 7.38 29.82 21.43
CA TYR A 217 7.77 29.53 22.80
C TYR A 217 8.23 30.77 23.59
N TYR A 218 8.76 31.81 22.92
CA TYR A 218 9.20 33.05 23.55
C TYR A 218 8.06 34.03 23.88
N ILE A 219 6.87 33.72 23.41
CA ILE A 219 5.64 34.50 23.70
C ILE A 219 4.90 33.77 24.84
N PRO A 220 4.75 34.39 26.03
CA PRO A 220 4.17 33.70 27.20
C PRO A 220 2.78 33.09 26.94
N GLU A 221 1.94 33.79 26.18
CA GLU A 221 0.57 33.38 25.85
C GLU A 221 0.51 32.21 24.88
N LEU A 222 1.51 32.05 24.03
CA LEU A 222 1.60 30.99 23.01
C LEU A 222 2.38 29.76 23.48
N ARG A 223 3.27 29.93 24.45
CA ARG A 223 4.14 28.88 24.97
C ARG A 223 3.41 27.58 25.34
N PRO A 224 2.31 27.61 26.11
CA PRO A 224 1.58 26.41 26.55
C PRO A 224 0.68 25.83 25.45
N ARG A 225 0.47 26.55 24.34
CA ARG A 225 -0.46 26.15 23.27
C ARG A 225 0.28 25.39 22.16
N SER A 226 -0.35 24.36 21.63
CA SER A 226 0.22 23.60 20.50
C SER A 226 0.04 24.32 19.17
N GLY A 227 0.77 23.87 18.13
CA GLY A 227 0.61 24.36 16.76
C GLY A 227 -0.76 24.08 16.14
N LEU A 228 -1.62 23.30 16.79
CA LEU A 228 -3.01 23.08 16.35
C LEU A 228 -3.95 24.21 16.76
N THR A 229 -3.54 25.13 17.65
CA THR A 229 -4.38 26.26 18.04
C THR A 229 -4.27 27.41 17.04
N ASP A 230 -5.39 28.10 16.80
CA ASP A 230 -5.46 29.16 15.80
C ASP A 230 -4.45 30.28 16.07
N GLU A 231 -4.22 30.64 17.34
CA GLU A 231 -3.31 31.73 17.70
C GLU A 231 -1.85 31.39 17.38
N VAL A 232 -1.43 30.13 17.65
CA VAL A 232 -0.07 29.67 17.28
C VAL A 232 0.05 29.53 15.78
N ARG A 233 -0.97 28.98 15.12
CA ARG A 233 -1.04 28.83 13.68
C ARG A 233 -0.88 30.20 13.00
N GLN A 234 -1.67 31.17 13.41
CA GLN A 234 -1.61 32.51 12.84
C GLN A 234 -0.26 33.17 13.05
N TYR A 235 0.27 33.13 14.27
CA TYR A 235 1.60 33.66 14.56
C TYR A 235 2.70 33.07 13.69
N VAL A 236 2.66 31.76 13.42
CA VAL A 236 3.66 31.10 12.57
C VAL A 236 3.46 31.48 11.10
N LEU A 237 2.23 31.53 10.61
CA LEU A 237 1.91 31.80 9.21
C LEU A 237 2.10 33.27 8.80
N ASP A 238 1.87 34.22 9.72
CA ASP A 238 2.05 35.66 9.46
C ASP A 238 3.52 36.03 9.22
N GLN A 239 4.45 35.12 9.48
CA GLN A 239 5.87 35.38 9.23
C GLN A 239 6.21 35.20 7.75
N PRO A 240 6.86 36.21 7.12
CA PRO A 240 7.21 36.12 5.69
C PRO A 240 8.05 34.89 5.31
N LEU A 241 8.90 34.41 6.24
CA LEU A 241 9.70 33.20 6.03
C LEU A 241 8.85 31.94 5.97
N SER A 242 7.75 31.85 6.75
CA SER A 242 6.84 30.70 6.73
C SER A 242 6.10 30.62 5.40
N SER A 243 5.53 31.74 4.96
CA SER A 243 4.82 31.82 3.68
C SER A 243 5.76 31.45 2.52
N ARG A 244 6.94 32.06 2.47
CA ARG A 244 7.90 31.78 1.41
C ARG A 244 8.38 30.33 1.42
N PHE A 245 8.59 29.74 2.60
CA PHE A 245 9.01 28.35 2.72
C PHE A 245 7.91 27.36 2.26
N LEU A 246 6.66 27.62 2.64
CA LEU A 246 5.51 26.82 2.18
C LEU A 246 5.37 26.88 0.66
N ASP A 247 5.57 28.05 0.05
CA ASP A 247 5.52 28.19 -1.41
C ASP A 247 6.62 27.38 -2.11
N LEU A 248 7.83 27.38 -1.56
CA LEU A 248 8.94 26.56 -2.08
C LEU A 248 8.67 25.05 -1.90
N LEU A 249 8.09 24.64 -0.77
CA LEU A 249 7.69 23.25 -0.55
C LEU A 249 6.59 22.83 -1.55
N ARG A 250 5.60 23.68 -1.79
CA ARG A 250 4.53 23.41 -2.77
C ARG A 250 5.10 23.26 -4.17
N GLU A 251 6.04 24.13 -4.57
CA GLU A 251 6.73 24.02 -5.86
C GLU A 251 7.56 22.73 -5.93
N PHE A 252 8.32 22.41 -4.90
CA PHE A 252 9.10 21.18 -4.80
C PHE A 252 8.23 19.92 -4.93
N PHE A 253 7.12 19.84 -4.18
CA PHE A 253 6.24 18.66 -4.22
C PHE A 253 5.37 18.60 -5.47
N ARG A 254 5.03 19.74 -6.09
CA ARG A 254 4.38 19.75 -7.41
C ARG A 254 5.25 19.09 -8.48
N PHE A 255 6.56 19.19 -8.36
CA PHE A 255 7.50 18.52 -9.25
C PHE A 255 7.79 17.06 -8.82
N THR A 256 8.09 16.84 -7.54
CA THR A 256 8.62 15.53 -7.08
C THR A 256 7.55 14.48 -6.87
N VAL A 257 6.32 14.82 -6.45
CA VAL A 257 5.24 13.84 -6.24
C VAL A 257 4.89 13.08 -7.52
N PRO A 258 4.65 13.73 -8.67
CA PRO A 258 4.47 13.02 -9.93
C PRO A 258 5.68 12.16 -10.33
N ALA A 259 6.90 12.62 -10.05
CA ALA A 259 8.13 11.87 -10.33
C ALA A 259 8.23 10.60 -9.47
N TYR A 260 7.90 10.67 -8.16
CA TYR A 260 7.85 9.51 -7.27
C TYR A 260 6.76 8.51 -7.70
N ILE A 261 5.58 8.98 -8.06
CA ILE A 261 4.51 8.13 -8.63
C ILE A 261 5.02 7.45 -9.90
N SER A 262 5.65 8.22 -10.78
CA SER A 262 6.21 7.69 -12.04
C SER A 262 7.32 6.67 -11.83
N GLU A 263 8.09 6.79 -10.75
CA GLU A 263 9.10 5.79 -10.36
C GLU A 263 8.49 4.52 -9.74
N GLY A 264 7.21 4.59 -9.32
CA GLY A 264 6.49 3.47 -8.71
C GLY A 264 6.50 3.50 -7.18
N LYS A 265 6.90 4.62 -6.55
CA LYS A 265 6.84 4.77 -5.11
C LYS A 265 5.39 4.81 -4.64
N THR A 266 5.05 3.97 -3.65
CA THR A 266 3.68 3.85 -3.11
C THR A 266 3.47 4.65 -1.83
N ARG A 267 4.57 4.96 -1.13
CA ARG A 267 4.56 5.70 0.15
C ARG A 267 5.68 6.72 0.18
N LEU A 268 5.38 7.90 0.71
CA LEU A 268 6.35 8.97 0.97
C LEU A 268 6.17 9.48 2.40
N THR A 269 7.22 9.40 3.21
CA THR A 269 7.23 9.92 4.58
C THR A 269 8.02 11.21 4.65
N ILE A 270 7.35 12.31 5.02
CA ILE A 270 7.91 13.66 5.11
C ILE A 270 7.96 14.06 6.59
N ALA A 271 9.15 14.32 7.12
CA ALA A 271 9.32 14.79 8.49
C ALA A 271 9.60 16.29 8.54
N ILE A 272 8.85 17.03 9.35
CA ILE A 272 9.01 18.47 9.56
C ILE A 272 9.43 18.71 11.01
N GLY A 273 10.62 19.28 11.21
CA GLY A 273 11.25 19.40 12.50
C GLY A 273 11.39 20.83 13.00
N CYS A 274 10.97 21.08 14.26
CA CYS A 274 11.39 22.27 15.00
C CYS A 274 12.14 21.86 16.28
N THR A 275 12.48 22.78 17.17
CA THR A 275 13.26 22.44 18.38
C THR A 275 12.57 21.41 19.25
N GLY A 276 11.29 21.66 19.60
CA GLY A 276 10.51 20.84 20.52
C GLY A 276 9.41 20.00 19.89
N GLY A 277 9.11 20.17 18.60
CA GLY A 277 8.04 19.41 17.92
C GLY A 277 6.61 19.86 18.23
N TYR A 278 6.42 20.95 18.97
CA TYR A 278 5.13 21.30 19.53
C TYR A 278 4.42 22.50 18.89
N HIS A 279 5.14 23.38 18.19
CA HIS A 279 4.58 24.61 17.59
C HIS A 279 4.77 24.65 16.08
N ARG A 280 5.93 25.16 15.59
CA ARG A 280 6.21 25.45 14.18
C ARG A 280 6.10 24.24 13.25
N SER A 281 6.65 23.10 13.68
CA SER A 281 6.60 21.86 12.90
C SER A 281 5.18 21.35 12.68
N ILE A 282 4.31 21.47 13.69
CA ILE A 282 2.89 21.12 13.61
C ILE A 282 2.20 22.00 12.55
N VAL A 283 2.34 23.34 12.69
CA VAL A 283 1.71 24.28 11.76
C VAL A 283 2.12 24.02 10.31
N ILE A 284 3.42 23.91 10.07
CA ILE A 284 3.91 23.71 8.69
C ILE A 284 3.50 22.33 8.15
N ALA A 285 3.45 21.29 8.99
CA ALA A 285 2.99 19.96 8.58
C ALA A 285 1.50 19.99 8.18
N GLU A 286 0.65 20.63 8.96
CA GLU A 286 -0.79 20.75 8.65
C GLU A 286 -1.05 21.56 7.38
N GLU A 287 -0.35 22.68 7.19
CA GLU A 287 -0.50 23.51 5.99
C GLU A 287 -0.07 22.75 4.73
N LEU A 288 1.06 22.03 4.80
CA LEU A 288 1.53 21.23 3.69
C LEU A 288 0.58 20.05 3.41
N ALA A 289 0.06 19.41 4.47
CA ALA A 289 -0.90 18.31 4.33
C ALA A 289 -2.20 18.77 3.68
N GLY A 290 -2.74 19.92 4.09
CA GLY A 290 -3.93 20.52 3.48
C GLY A 290 -3.73 20.70 1.99
N TRP A 291 -2.63 21.34 1.59
CA TRP A 291 -2.30 21.53 0.19
C TRP A 291 -2.10 20.22 -0.58
N LEU A 292 -1.42 19.21 0.00
CA LEU A 292 -1.23 17.91 -0.65
C LEU A 292 -2.55 17.16 -0.87
N ARG A 293 -3.52 17.28 0.06
CA ARG A 293 -4.86 16.69 -0.11
C ARG A 293 -5.60 17.31 -1.31
N GLU A 294 -5.44 18.60 -1.54
CA GLU A 294 -6.03 19.31 -2.69
C GLU A 294 -5.46 18.85 -4.04
N GLN A 295 -4.24 18.28 -4.05
CA GLN A 295 -3.62 17.79 -5.29
C GLN A 295 -4.15 16.42 -5.74
N ASP A 296 -4.92 15.70 -4.90
CA ASP A 296 -5.56 14.39 -5.19
C ASP A 296 -4.59 13.31 -5.73
N HIS A 297 -3.35 13.32 -5.27
CA HIS A 297 -2.35 12.31 -5.64
C HIS A 297 -2.40 11.04 -4.77
N GLY A 298 -3.29 10.98 -3.80
CA GLY A 298 -3.48 9.85 -2.88
C GLY A 298 -3.76 10.28 -1.44
N PRO A 299 -3.88 9.31 -0.52
CA PRO A 299 -4.19 9.59 0.88
C PRO A 299 -3.04 10.35 1.56
N VAL A 300 -3.40 11.36 2.37
CA VAL A 300 -2.46 12.17 3.15
C VAL A 300 -2.81 12.08 4.63
N ALA A 301 -1.89 11.50 5.42
CA ALA A 301 -1.99 11.39 6.86
C ALA A 301 -0.98 12.32 7.55
N VAL A 302 -1.35 12.84 8.72
CA VAL A 302 -0.46 13.64 9.58
C VAL A 302 -0.34 12.97 10.93
N PHE A 303 0.89 12.91 11.44
CA PHE A 303 1.20 12.42 12.78
C PHE A 303 2.09 13.42 13.52
N HIS A 304 1.67 13.83 14.72
CA HIS A 304 2.41 14.76 15.57
C HIS A 304 3.10 14.01 16.70
N ARG A 305 4.33 13.61 16.48
CA ARG A 305 5.08 12.70 17.36
C ARG A 305 5.20 13.17 18.82
N GLU A 306 5.29 14.48 19.06
CA GLU A 306 5.44 15.05 20.40
C GLU A 306 4.17 15.62 21.02
N LEU A 307 3.04 15.54 20.34
CA LEU A 307 1.78 16.08 20.87
C LEU A 307 1.30 15.33 22.13
N ASP A 308 1.50 14.00 22.13
CA ASP A 308 1.12 13.12 23.25
C ASP A 308 2.13 13.09 24.40
N ARG A 309 3.22 13.88 24.28
CA ARG A 309 4.29 13.96 25.28
C ARG A 309 4.27 15.25 26.11
N GLY A 310 3.26 16.09 25.88
CA GLY A 310 3.09 17.39 26.53
C GLY A 310 2.30 17.35 27.82
#